data_3cca2b3f5cb8fbfd333a7c50891ce9b7
#
_entry.id   3cca2b3f5cb8fbfd333a7c50891ce9b7
#
_cell.length_a   1.000
_cell.length_b   1.000
_cell.length_c   1.000
_cell.angle_alpha   90.00
_cell.angle_beta   90.00
_cell.angle_gamma   90.00
#
_symmetry.space_group_name_H-M   'P 1'
#
loop_
_entity.id
_entity.type
_entity.pdbx_description
1 polymer ?
#
loop_
_entity_poly.entity_id
_entity_poly.type
_entity_poly.pdbx_seq_one_letter_code
_entity_poly.pdbx_strand_id
1 'polypeptide(L)'
;YATLALILEKMTGHKALAIQGDLKKVHLYDNSLDAVREQLSRDVNKYDKCELKMDTLTEVQFQSGIKYINEIEPGSFKLVNYESYPHIKVEMLSRNN
;
A
#
# COMPACT_ATOMS: atom_id res chain seq x y z
N TYR A 1 3.99 -2.44 -0.51
CA TYR A 1 4.87 -3.07 0.49
C TYR A 1 4.12 -3.52 1.74
N ALA A 2 3.05 -2.82 2.14
CA ALA A 2 2.21 -3.27 3.24
C ALA A 2 1.59 -4.64 2.97
N THR A 3 1.16 -4.89 1.74
CA THR A 3 0.64 -6.19 1.31
C THR A 3 1.69 -7.29 1.43
N LEU A 4 2.92 -7.00 0.99
CA LEU A 4 4.03 -7.94 1.11
C LEU A 4 4.36 -8.25 2.57
N ALA A 5 4.37 -7.23 3.43
CA ALA A 5 4.59 -7.43 4.86
C ALA A 5 3.52 -8.34 5.47
N LEU A 6 2.26 -8.17 5.08
CA LEU A 6 1.16 -9.01 5.54
C LEU A 6 1.31 -10.46 5.08
N ILE A 7 1.73 -10.68 3.84
CA ILE A 7 2.01 -12.02 3.31
C ILE A 7 3.10 -12.71 4.14
N LEU A 8 4.20 -12.01 4.39
CA LEU A 8 5.32 -12.55 5.18
C LEU A 8 4.90 -12.84 6.62
N GLU A 9 4.07 -11.99 7.20
CA GLU A 9 3.51 -12.20 8.52
C GLU A 9 2.71 -13.50 8.60
N LYS A 10 1.86 -13.76 7.60
CA LYS A 10 1.05 -14.99 7.51
C LYS A 10 1.90 -16.23 7.28
N MET A 11 2.97 -16.12 6.52
CA MET A 11 3.85 -17.24 6.18
C MET A 11 4.81 -17.62 7.31
N THR A 12 5.25 -16.65 8.10
CA THR A 12 6.29 -16.87 9.10
C THR A 12 5.77 -16.93 10.53
N GLY A 13 4.56 -16.44 10.77
CA GLY A 13 4.03 -16.29 12.13
C GLY A 13 4.63 -15.12 12.90
N HIS A 14 5.52 -14.35 12.28
CA HIS A 14 6.06 -13.13 12.88
C HIS A 14 5.16 -11.95 12.59
N LYS A 15 5.10 -11.00 13.52
CA LYS A 15 4.30 -9.80 13.35
C LYS A 15 5.13 -8.70 12.70
N ALA A 16 4.62 -8.12 11.62
CA ALA A 16 5.22 -6.94 11.01
C ALA A 16 4.96 -5.71 11.89
N LEU A 17 6.01 -5.06 12.35
CA LEU A 17 5.91 -3.91 13.24
C LEU A 17 5.99 -2.58 12.50
N ALA A 18 6.81 -2.53 11.45
CA ALA A 18 7.03 -1.30 10.70
C ALA A 18 7.61 -1.60 9.32
N ILE A 19 7.39 -0.64 8.42
CA ILE A 19 8.03 -0.61 7.11
C ILE A 19 8.86 0.66 7.06
N GLN A 20 10.15 0.52 6.76
CA GLN A 20 11.04 1.65 6.59
C GLN A 20 11.43 1.76 5.13
N GLY A 21 11.13 2.89 4.53
CA GLY A 21 11.47 3.18 3.14
C GLY A 21 12.55 4.24 3.04
N ASP A 22 13.44 4.07 2.08
CA ASP A 22 14.51 5.01 1.78
C ASP A 22 14.33 5.49 0.34
N LEU A 23 13.90 6.74 0.19
CA LEU A 23 13.62 7.31 -1.11
C LEU A 23 14.80 8.16 -1.58
N LYS A 24 15.39 7.76 -2.69
CA LYS A 24 16.51 8.49 -3.31
C LYS A 24 16.03 9.23 -4.55
N LYS A 25 16.61 10.40 -4.84
CA LYS A 25 16.29 11.22 -6.02
C LYS A 25 14.80 11.55 -6.11
N VAL A 26 14.22 11.97 -5.00
CA VAL A 26 12.81 12.39 -4.96
C VAL A 26 12.66 13.70 -5.72
N HIS A 27 11.65 13.76 -6.59
CA HIS A 27 11.37 14.93 -7.41
C HIS A 27 9.94 15.40 -7.22
N LEU A 28 9.77 16.72 -7.30
CA LEU A 28 8.46 17.34 -7.35
C LEU A 28 8.44 18.24 -8.60
N TYR A 29 7.55 17.92 -9.55
CA TYR A 29 7.38 18.72 -10.75
C TYR A 29 6.63 20.02 -10.45
N ASP A 30 6.99 21.09 -11.18
CA ASP A 30 6.39 22.41 -10.99
C ASP A 30 4.87 22.42 -11.16
N ASN A 31 4.36 21.63 -12.11
CA ASN A 31 2.91 21.53 -12.35
C ASN A 31 2.15 20.74 -11.27
N SER A 32 2.84 20.17 -10.31
CA SER A 32 2.25 19.42 -9.19
C SER A 32 2.20 20.22 -7.89
N LEU A 33 2.74 21.44 -7.85
CA LEU A 33 2.85 22.23 -6.63
C LEU A 33 1.48 22.54 -5.99
N ASP A 34 0.50 22.93 -6.81
CA ASP A 34 -0.85 23.24 -6.30
C ASP A 34 -1.53 22.01 -5.73
N ALA A 35 -1.39 20.86 -6.40
CA ALA A 35 -1.91 19.58 -5.93
C ALA A 35 -1.29 19.17 -4.59
N VAL A 36 0.02 19.36 -4.43
CA VAL A 36 0.72 19.08 -3.19
C VAL A 36 0.26 19.99 -2.06
N ARG A 37 0.08 21.28 -2.34
CA ARG A 37 -0.45 22.24 -1.34
C ARG A 37 -1.84 21.85 -0.88
N GLU A 38 -2.71 21.44 -1.80
CA GLU A 38 -4.04 20.94 -1.46
C GLU A 38 -3.97 19.68 -0.58
N GLN A 39 -3.12 18.75 -0.95
CA GLN A 39 -2.93 17.52 -0.17
C GLN A 39 -2.42 17.82 1.25
N LEU A 40 -1.45 18.71 1.38
CA LEU A 40 -0.89 19.10 2.69
C LEU A 40 -1.89 19.86 3.56
N SER A 41 -2.88 20.53 2.96
CA SER A 41 -3.92 21.23 3.70
C SER A 41 -4.97 20.30 4.31
N ARG A 42 -5.01 19.04 3.88
CA ARG A 42 -5.99 18.07 4.36
C ARG A 42 -5.64 17.54 5.73
N ASP A 43 -6.69 17.30 6.54
CA ASP A 43 -6.54 16.70 7.86
C ASP A 43 -6.26 15.20 7.70
N VAL A 44 -5.06 14.76 8.08
CA VAL A 44 -4.66 13.35 7.99
C VAL A 44 -5.42 12.45 8.98
N ASN A 45 -6.07 13.04 9.97
CA ASN A 45 -6.81 12.32 11.00
C ASN A 45 -8.34 12.39 10.81
N LYS A 46 -8.81 12.96 9.69
CA LYS A 46 -10.26 13.09 9.44
C LYS A 46 -10.94 11.73 9.36
N TYR A 47 -10.31 10.77 8.75
CA TYR A 47 -10.84 9.42 8.61
C TYR A 47 -10.07 8.44 9.48
N ASP A 48 -10.77 7.42 9.95
CA ASP A 48 -10.14 6.36 10.72
C ASP A 48 -9.13 5.59 9.86
N LYS A 49 -8.16 4.98 10.52
CA LYS A 49 -7.21 4.11 9.82
C LYS A 49 -7.94 2.97 9.14
N CYS A 50 -7.65 2.75 7.87
CA CYS A 50 -8.08 1.53 7.19
C CYS A 50 -7.16 0.38 7.57
N GLU A 51 -7.68 -0.82 7.44
CA GLU A 51 -6.95 -2.05 7.72
C GLU A 51 -6.93 -2.93 6.49
N LEU A 52 -5.74 -3.42 6.12
CA LEU A 52 -5.60 -4.41 5.07
C LEU A 52 -5.70 -5.80 5.69
N LYS A 53 -6.65 -6.59 5.22
CA LYS A 53 -6.85 -7.97 5.67
C LYS A 53 -6.61 -8.95 4.55
N MET A 54 -6.09 -10.11 4.90
CA MET A 54 -5.84 -11.21 3.99
C MET A 54 -6.57 -12.45 4.52
N ASP A 55 -7.12 -13.25 3.61
CA ASP A 55 -7.73 -14.54 3.96
C ASP A 55 -6.70 -15.46 4.64
N THR A 56 -7.19 -16.28 5.57
CA THR A 56 -6.35 -17.22 6.29
C THR A 56 -5.71 -18.22 5.33
N LEU A 57 -4.41 -18.46 5.49
CA LEU A 57 -3.70 -19.47 4.73
C LEU A 57 -4.19 -20.86 5.10
N THR A 58 -4.37 -21.71 4.08
CA THR A 58 -4.54 -23.15 4.32
C THR A 58 -3.21 -23.76 4.74
N GLU A 59 -3.23 -24.92 5.38
CA GLU A 59 -2.02 -25.62 5.79
C GLU A 59 -1.11 -25.92 4.57
N VAL A 60 -1.70 -26.32 3.46
CA VAL A 60 -0.95 -26.62 2.24
C VAL A 60 -0.29 -25.35 1.70
N GLN A 61 -1.01 -24.23 1.69
CA GLN A 61 -0.47 -22.94 1.25
C GLN A 61 0.66 -22.48 2.16
N PHE A 62 0.50 -22.63 3.46
CA PHE A 62 1.53 -22.29 4.43
C PHE A 62 2.81 -23.10 4.19
N GLN A 63 2.70 -24.40 3.91
CA GLN A 63 3.84 -25.27 3.63
C GLN A 63 4.48 -25.03 2.28
N SER A 64 3.73 -24.51 1.32
CA SER A 64 4.24 -24.21 -0.03
C SER A 64 5.27 -23.10 -0.05
N GLY A 65 5.33 -22.28 1.01
CA GLY A 65 6.31 -21.21 1.10
C GLY A 65 6.21 -20.21 -0.04
N ILE A 66 7.34 -19.92 -0.67
CA ILE A 66 7.42 -18.87 -1.71
C ILE A 66 6.60 -19.20 -2.96
N LYS A 67 6.33 -20.47 -3.24
CA LYS A 67 5.47 -20.87 -4.35
C LYS A 67 4.05 -20.36 -4.19
N TYR A 68 3.58 -20.24 -2.95
CA TYR A 68 2.25 -19.74 -2.67
C TYR A 68 2.07 -18.29 -3.12
N ILE A 69 3.13 -17.49 -3.10
CA ILE A 69 3.05 -16.08 -3.52
C ILE A 69 2.52 -15.96 -4.96
N ASN A 70 2.88 -16.88 -5.83
CA ASN A 70 2.42 -16.88 -7.23
C ASN A 70 0.95 -17.34 -7.37
N GLU A 71 0.40 -17.98 -6.35
CA GLU A 71 -0.96 -18.49 -6.33
C GLU A 71 -1.94 -17.56 -5.63
N ILE A 72 -1.46 -16.49 -5.00
CA ILE A 72 -2.31 -15.54 -4.29
C ILE A 72 -3.13 -14.74 -5.29
N GLU A 73 -4.45 -14.79 -5.13
CA GLU A 73 -5.37 -14.00 -5.93
C GLU A 73 -5.57 -12.62 -5.32
N PRO A 74 -5.72 -11.55 -6.13
CA PRO A 74 -6.01 -10.20 -5.62
C PRO A 74 -7.24 -10.13 -4.72
N GLY A 75 -8.24 -10.97 -4.96
CA GLY A 75 -9.45 -11.05 -4.16
C GLY A 75 -9.26 -11.57 -2.74
N SER A 76 -8.06 -12.12 -2.42
CA SER A 76 -7.74 -12.56 -1.06
C SER A 76 -7.47 -11.41 -0.10
N PHE A 77 -7.32 -10.20 -0.62
CA PHE A 77 -7.06 -9.00 0.17
C PHE A 77 -8.28 -8.09 0.22
N LYS A 78 -8.55 -7.53 1.39
CA LYS A 78 -9.65 -6.58 1.59
C LYS A 78 -9.17 -5.38 2.39
N LEU A 79 -9.59 -4.19 1.98
CA LEU A 79 -9.44 -2.98 2.78
C LEU A 79 -10.69 -2.78 3.61
N VAL A 80 -10.52 -2.65 4.92
CA VAL A 80 -11.59 -2.43 5.88
C VAL A 80 -11.53 -0.99 6.37
N ASN A 81 -12.70 -0.33 6.46
CA ASN A 81 -12.82 1.07 6.90
C ASN A 81 -12.04 2.05 6.03
N TYR A 82 -11.97 1.80 4.71
CA TYR A 82 -11.31 2.74 3.83
C TYR A 82 -12.25 3.90 3.47
N GLU A 83 -11.81 5.09 3.83
CA GLU A 83 -12.43 6.35 3.43
C GLU A 83 -11.31 7.32 3.05
N SER A 84 -11.57 8.16 2.08
CA SER A 84 -10.58 9.11 1.62
C SER A 84 -11.21 10.43 1.17
N TYR A 85 -10.39 11.47 1.12
CA TYR A 85 -10.76 12.71 0.45
C TYR A 85 -10.94 12.48 -1.06
N PRO A 86 -11.64 13.41 -1.74
CA PRO A 86 -11.77 13.32 -3.19
C PRO A 86 -10.42 13.28 -3.90
N HIS A 87 -10.42 12.68 -5.08
CA HIS A 87 -9.24 12.59 -5.92
C HIS A 87 -8.72 13.98 -6.30
N ILE A 88 -7.41 14.15 -6.26
CA ILE A 88 -6.71 15.31 -6.78
C ILE A 88 -6.15 14.94 -8.14
N LYS A 89 -6.66 15.61 -9.20
CA LYS A 89 -6.18 15.37 -10.55
C LYS A 89 -4.85 16.09 -10.77
N VAL A 90 -3.84 15.33 -11.18
CA VAL A 90 -2.52 15.85 -11.54
C VAL A 90 -2.17 15.35 -12.92
N GLU A 91 -1.72 16.25 -13.78
CA GLU A 91 -1.23 15.87 -15.10
C GLU A 91 0.14 15.22 -14.97
N MET A 92 0.27 14.02 -15.51
CA MET A 92 1.54 13.30 -15.49
C MET A 92 2.43 13.80 -16.63
N LEU A 93 3.63 14.23 -16.27
CA LEU A 93 4.65 14.57 -17.25
C LEU A 93 5.40 13.31 -17.65
N SER A 94 5.33 12.95 -18.93
CA SER A 94 6.12 11.84 -19.44
C SER A 94 7.53 12.32 -19.78
N ARG A 95 8.54 11.51 -19.49
CA ARG A 95 9.89 11.75 -19.97
C ARG A 95 9.95 11.38 -21.43
N ASN A 96 10.13 12.39 -22.27
CA ASN A 96 10.45 12.15 -23.69
C ASN A 96 11.96 12.04 -23.79
N ASN A 97 12.39 10.85 -23.98
CA ASN A 97 13.81 10.56 -24.21
C ASN A 97 14.09 10.49 -25.71
#